data_31059272f071b4204bd9ebb760c4737b
#
_entry.id   31059272f071b4204bd9ebb760c4737b
#
_cell.length_a   1.000
_cell.length_b   1.000
_cell.length_c   1.000
_cell.angle_alpha   90.00
_cell.angle_beta   90.00
_cell.angle_gamma   90.00
#
_symmetry.space_group_name_H-M   'P 1'
#
loop_
_entity.id
_entity.type
_entity.pdbx_description
1 polymer ?
#
loop_
_entity_poly.entity_id
_entity_poly.type
_entity_poly.pdbx_seq_one_letter_code
_entity_poly.pdbx_strand_id
1 'polypeptide(L)'
;MPAEDAAPEHAPVLGARFAHAVEWAVELHGGQRRKGNGVTYVAHLLEVAALVLHDGGTEAEAIAGLLHDAIEDAGVKPKQIRKRFGRKVTRIVKACTETLDGELPTKSKAPRDASTWRARKQEAIDHLASPDVPEPVLRVKGADALANARSIVADLRRTGPEVWQRFHAGAIDQLWYYRSLTVILLARHPGTLSDELRATVTEMEQLARWWFEVGDPQPGSG
;
A
#
# COMPACT_ATOMS: atom_id res chain seq x y z
N MET A 1 9.34 12.06 37.59
CA MET A 1 9.24 13.00 36.48
C MET A 1 9.12 12.13 35.23
N PRO A 2 7.95 12.06 34.54
CA PRO A 2 7.91 11.40 33.25
C PRO A 2 8.76 12.20 32.26
N ALA A 3 9.57 11.50 31.44
CA ALA A 3 10.30 12.11 30.36
C ALA A 3 9.30 12.78 29.40
N GLU A 4 9.44 14.08 29.19
CA GLU A 4 8.76 14.79 28.11
C GLU A 4 9.13 14.09 26.82
N ASP A 5 8.11 13.52 26.16
CA ASP A 5 8.20 13.05 24.77
C ASP A 5 8.58 14.26 23.91
N ALA A 6 9.87 14.42 23.67
CA ALA A 6 10.35 15.41 22.74
C ALA A 6 9.79 15.04 21.36
N ALA A 7 8.81 15.79 20.89
CA ALA A 7 8.32 15.72 19.52
C ALA A 7 9.54 15.75 18.59
N PRO A 8 9.58 14.94 17.52
CA PRO A 8 10.71 14.94 16.56
C PRO A 8 10.94 16.36 16.09
N GLU A 9 12.18 16.82 16.22
CA GLU A 9 12.62 18.22 16.08
C GLU A 9 12.27 18.87 14.73
N HIS A 10 11.72 18.10 13.78
CA HIS A 10 11.33 18.54 12.44
C HIS A 10 10.15 17.77 11.85
N ALA A 11 8.95 17.89 12.44
CA ALA A 11 7.76 17.46 11.73
C ALA A 11 7.64 18.27 10.41
N PRO A 12 7.37 17.65 9.24
CA PRO A 12 7.30 18.37 7.98
C PRO A 12 6.16 19.36 8.00
N VAL A 13 6.43 20.61 7.61
CA VAL A 13 5.38 21.60 7.39
C VAL A 13 4.68 21.27 6.08
N LEU A 14 3.40 20.96 6.15
CA LEU A 14 2.57 20.69 4.98
C LEU A 14 2.07 22.03 4.40
N GLY A 15 2.40 22.29 3.14
CA GLY A 15 2.07 23.52 2.46
C GLY A 15 1.00 23.36 1.37
N ALA A 16 0.85 24.41 0.56
CA ALA A 16 -0.09 24.42 -0.58
C ALA A 16 0.15 23.27 -1.57
N ARG A 17 1.38 22.77 -1.71
CA ARG A 17 1.68 21.62 -2.57
C ARG A 17 0.98 20.34 -2.10
N PHE A 18 0.94 20.09 -0.79
CA PHE A 18 0.23 18.96 -0.23
C PHE A 18 -1.28 19.10 -0.44
N ALA A 19 -1.84 20.28 -0.19
CA ALA A 19 -3.26 20.56 -0.45
C ALA A 19 -3.64 20.31 -1.91
N HIS A 20 -2.83 20.79 -2.87
CA HIS A 20 -3.03 20.52 -4.30
C HIS A 20 -2.90 19.04 -4.66
N ALA A 21 -2.08 18.27 -3.93
CA ALA A 21 -1.97 16.83 -4.15
C ALA A 21 -3.23 16.09 -3.67
N VAL A 22 -3.83 16.50 -2.54
CA VAL A 22 -5.12 15.99 -2.07
C VAL A 22 -6.23 16.29 -3.08
N GLU A 23 -6.33 17.54 -3.53
CA GLU A 23 -7.31 17.94 -4.56
C GLU A 23 -7.17 17.07 -5.81
N TRP A 24 -5.95 16.94 -6.32
CA TRP A 24 -5.71 16.13 -7.52
C TRP A 24 -5.96 14.63 -7.31
N ALA A 25 -5.66 14.08 -6.14
CA ALA A 25 -6.01 12.70 -5.79
C ALA A 25 -7.54 12.50 -5.80
N VAL A 26 -8.30 13.49 -5.32
CA VAL A 26 -9.78 13.47 -5.39
C VAL A 26 -10.26 13.54 -6.83
N GLU A 27 -9.69 14.40 -7.68
CA GLU A 27 -10.02 14.46 -9.11
C GLU A 27 -9.78 13.13 -9.82
N LEU A 28 -8.67 12.45 -9.51
CA LEU A 28 -8.27 11.19 -10.15
C LEU A 28 -9.09 10.00 -9.68
N HIS A 29 -9.41 9.92 -8.40
CA HIS A 29 -9.93 8.73 -7.73
C HIS A 29 -11.28 8.94 -7.02
N GLY A 30 -11.89 10.14 -7.09
CA GLY A 30 -13.11 10.45 -6.34
C GLY A 30 -14.31 9.55 -6.65
N GLY A 31 -14.39 9.03 -7.88
CA GLY A 31 -15.39 8.04 -8.28
C GLY A 31 -15.02 6.58 -7.98
N GLN A 32 -13.77 6.31 -7.58
CA GLN A 32 -13.26 4.96 -7.34
C GLN A 32 -13.62 4.48 -5.94
N ARG A 33 -13.95 3.20 -5.84
CA ARG A 33 -14.29 2.54 -4.58
C ARG A 33 -13.35 1.36 -4.33
N ARG A 34 -13.04 1.11 -3.06
CA ARG A 34 -12.29 -0.10 -2.66
C ARG A 34 -13.11 -1.35 -2.93
N LYS A 35 -12.46 -2.37 -3.48
CA LYS A 35 -13.07 -3.68 -3.68
C LYS A 35 -13.44 -4.29 -2.32
N GLY A 36 -14.67 -4.72 -2.17
CA GLY A 36 -15.18 -5.43 -1.00
C GLY A 36 -15.96 -4.59 0.00
N ASN A 37 -15.50 -3.43 0.46
CA ASN A 37 -16.20 -2.62 1.45
C ASN A 37 -16.89 -1.36 0.88
N GLY A 38 -16.67 -1.04 -0.40
CA GLY A 38 -17.30 0.09 -1.07
C GLY A 38 -16.85 1.48 -0.57
N VAL A 39 -15.87 1.56 0.33
CA VAL A 39 -15.32 2.82 0.84
C VAL A 39 -14.64 3.58 -0.31
N THR A 40 -14.75 4.90 -0.31
CA THR A 40 -14.05 5.72 -1.32
C THR A 40 -12.55 5.45 -1.31
N TYR A 41 -11.94 5.31 -2.50
CA TYR A 41 -10.53 5.01 -2.63
C TYR A 41 -9.63 6.11 -2.07
N VAL A 42 -10.10 7.35 -2.09
CA VAL A 42 -9.40 8.51 -1.51
C VAL A 42 -9.08 8.31 -0.02
N ALA A 43 -9.93 7.58 0.73
CA ALA A 43 -9.65 7.27 2.13
C ALA A 43 -8.35 6.47 2.30
N HIS A 44 -8.09 5.48 1.40
CA HIS A 44 -6.82 4.75 1.38
C HIS A 44 -5.63 5.65 1.07
N LEU A 45 -5.75 6.54 0.08
CA LEU A 45 -4.67 7.45 -0.28
C LEU A 45 -4.30 8.40 0.87
N LEU A 46 -5.30 8.88 1.59
CA LEU A 46 -5.11 9.70 2.80
C LEU A 46 -4.47 8.90 3.93
N GLU A 47 -4.89 7.64 4.15
CA GLU A 47 -4.28 6.75 5.13
C GLU A 47 -2.80 6.50 4.82
N VAL A 48 -2.46 6.19 3.56
CA VAL A 48 -1.06 6.02 3.14
C VAL A 48 -0.23 7.27 3.39
N ALA A 49 -0.74 8.45 3.04
CA ALA A 49 -0.04 9.71 3.30
C ALA A 49 0.14 9.97 4.80
N ALA A 50 -0.86 9.67 5.62
CA ALA A 50 -0.77 9.79 7.08
C ALA A 50 0.28 8.85 7.66
N LEU A 51 0.31 7.58 7.23
CA LEU A 51 1.32 6.60 7.67
C LEU A 51 2.74 7.03 7.28
N VAL A 52 2.93 7.59 6.07
CA VAL A 52 4.21 8.17 5.65
C VAL A 52 4.66 9.29 6.57
N LEU A 53 3.75 10.19 6.98
CA LEU A 53 4.05 11.28 7.91
C LEU A 53 4.35 10.79 9.33
N HIS A 54 3.59 9.80 9.83
CA HIS A 54 3.83 9.19 11.12
C HIS A 54 5.19 8.50 11.20
N ASP A 55 5.67 7.94 10.09
CA ASP A 55 7.00 7.34 9.97
C ASP A 55 8.12 8.36 9.68
N GLY A 56 7.88 9.65 9.93
CA GLY A 56 8.87 10.72 9.76
C GLY A 56 9.14 11.12 8.31
N GLY A 57 8.27 10.75 7.38
CA GLY A 57 8.40 11.11 5.98
C GLY A 57 8.21 12.61 5.71
N THR A 58 8.85 13.11 4.66
CA THR A 58 8.75 14.50 4.21
C THR A 58 7.42 14.79 3.49
N GLU A 59 7.06 16.09 3.33
CA GLU A 59 5.92 16.50 2.49
C GLU A 59 5.94 15.84 1.09
N ALA A 60 7.12 15.77 0.46
CA ALA A 60 7.24 15.16 -0.87
C ALA A 60 6.94 13.64 -0.86
N GLU A 61 7.26 12.94 0.21
CA GLU A 61 6.95 11.52 0.39
C GLU A 61 5.47 11.31 0.70
N ALA A 62 4.86 12.16 1.51
CA ALA A 62 3.41 12.15 1.75
C ALA A 62 2.62 12.45 0.46
N ILE A 63 3.07 13.41 -0.36
CA ILE A 63 2.50 13.65 -1.70
C ILE A 63 2.65 12.40 -2.58
N ALA A 64 3.79 11.73 -2.53
CA ALA A 64 3.98 10.48 -3.28
C ALA A 64 3.03 9.38 -2.77
N GLY A 65 2.77 9.30 -1.47
CA GLY A 65 1.77 8.42 -0.86
C GLY A 65 0.35 8.70 -1.38
N LEU A 66 -0.06 9.97 -1.49
CA LEU A 66 -1.35 10.34 -2.10
C LEU A 66 -1.47 9.92 -3.58
N LEU A 67 -0.36 9.88 -4.30
CA LEU A 67 -0.33 9.70 -5.75
C LEU A 67 0.25 8.36 -6.20
N HIS A 68 0.53 7.42 -5.26
CA HIS A 68 1.26 6.19 -5.57
C HIS A 68 0.58 5.34 -6.66
N ASP A 69 -0.75 5.35 -6.72
CA ASP A 69 -1.55 4.62 -7.70
C ASP A 69 -1.98 5.45 -8.92
N ALA A 70 -1.62 6.74 -8.98
CA ALA A 70 -2.06 7.62 -10.06
C ALA A 70 -1.64 7.14 -11.46
N ILE A 71 -0.45 6.53 -11.59
CA ILE A 71 0.02 5.99 -12.87
C ILE A 71 -0.78 4.72 -13.20
N GLU A 72 -0.97 3.83 -12.23
CA GLU A 72 -1.58 2.53 -12.41
C GLU A 72 -3.08 2.61 -12.69
N ASP A 73 -3.80 3.31 -11.83
CA ASP A 73 -5.25 3.30 -11.82
C ASP A 73 -5.85 4.43 -12.66
N ALA A 74 -5.24 5.61 -12.64
CA ALA A 74 -5.74 6.77 -13.37
C ALA A 74 -5.03 7.02 -14.71
N GLY A 75 -3.98 6.25 -15.05
CA GLY A 75 -3.23 6.38 -16.30
C GLY A 75 -2.47 7.70 -16.42
N VAL A 76 -2.12 8.32 -15.30
CA VAL A 76 -1.34 9.55 -15.25
C VAL A 76 0.07 9.31 -15.77
N LYS A 77 0.53 10.17 -16.67
CA LYS A 77 1.90 10.07 -17.20
C LYS A 77 2.89 10.69 -16.19
N PRO A 78 4.08 10.09 -15.98
CA PRO A 78 5.09 10.62 -15.07
C PRO A 78 5.44 12.10 -15.31
N LYS A 79 5.38 12.57 -16.56
CA LYS A 79 5.61 13.98 -16.90
C LYS A 79 4.56 14.95 -16.28
N GLN A 80 3.33 14.47 -16.05
CA GLN A 80 2.28 15.29 -15.43
C GLN A 80 2.55 15.43 -13.93
N ILE A 81 2.96 14.36 -13.24
CA ILE A 81 3.39 14.39 -11.84
C ILE A 81 4.60 15.32 -11.70
N ARG A 82 5.59 15.20 -12.59
CA ARG A 82 6.80 16.04 -12.57
C ARG A 82 6.49 17.53 -12.71
N LYS A 83 5.55 17.87 -13.59
CA LYS A 83 5.15 19.26 -13.81
C LYS A 83 4.48 19.86 -12.58
N ARG A 84 3.66 19.07 -11.84
CA ARG A 84 2.90 19.54 -10.68
C ARG A 84 3.71 19.49 -9.38
N PHE A 85 4.45 18.41 -9.15
CA PHE A 85 5.06 18.09 -7.84
C PHE A 85 6.58 17.86 -7.89
N GLY A 86 7.21 18.00 -9.04
CA GLY A 86 8.66 17.94 -9.18
C GLY A 86 9.26 16.54 -9.28
N ARG A 87 10.60 16.50 -9.34
CA ARG A 87 11.36 15.27 -9.63
C ARG A 87 11.31 14.24 -8.49
N LYS A 88 11.37 14.69 -7.20
CA LYS A 88 11.41 13.79 -6.03
C LYS A 88 10.13 12.96 -5.98
N VAL A 89 8.96 13.61 -6.00
CA VAL A 89 7.66 12.93 -6.00
C VAL A 89 7.54 11.97 -7.19
N THR A 90 7.89 12.41 -8.39
CA THR A 90 7.80 11.56 -9.60
C THR A 90 8.66 10.31 -9.50
N ARG A 91 9.86 10.40 -8.94
CA ARG A 91 10.74 9.23 -8.78
C ARG A 91 10.15 8.22 -7.82
N ILE A 92 9.61 8.69 -6.69
CA ILE A 92 8.99 7.81 -5.69
C ILE A 92 7.75 7.12 -6.29
N VAL A 93 6.83 7.87 -6.88
CA VAL A 93 5.61 7.31 -7.49
C VAL A 93 5.95 6.29 -8.58
N LYS A 94 6.91 6.59 -9.46
CA LYS A 94 7.36 5.62 -10.49
C LYS A 94 7.91 4.34 -9.87
N ALA A 95 8.72 4.45 -8.82
CA ALA A 95 9.33 3.29 -8.16
C ALA A 95 8.30 2.48 -7.34
N CYS A 96 7.19 3.11 -6.93
CA CYS A 96 6.08 2.42 -6.28
C CYS A 96 5.12 1.74 -7.28
N THR A 97 5.14 2.17 -8.55
CA THR A 97 4.26 1.61 -9.61
C THR A 97 4.72 0.21 -10.00
N GLU A 98 3.79 -0.75 -9.99
CA GLU A 98 4.10 -2.11 -10.47
C GLU A 98 4.41 -2.12 -11.96
N THR A 99 5.46 -2.85 -12.32
CA THR A 99 5.87 -3.10 -13.70
C THR A 99 5.59 -4.54 -14.10
N LEU A 100 5.65 -4.82 -15.39
CA LEU A 100 5.77 -6.15 -15.94
C LEU A 100 6.84 -6.07 -17.03
N ASP A 101 7.86 -6.93 -16.97
CA ASP A 101 9.06 -6.87 -17.82
C ASP A 101 9.76 -5.50 -17.74
N GLY A 102 9.78 -4.87 -16.55
CA GLY A 102 10.37 -3.56 -16.32
C GLY A 102 9.61 -2.38 -16.93
N GLU A 103 8.44 -2.61 -17.53
CA GLU A 103 7.67 -1.56 -18.19
C GLU A 103 6.49 -1.08 -17.37
N LEU A 104 6.29 0.26 -17.33
CA LEU A 104 5.14 0.88 -16.68
C LEU A 104 3.83 0.46 -17.38
N PRO A 105 2.74 0.32 -16.62
CA PRO A 105 1.45 -0.03 -17.18
C PRO A 105 0.98 1.04 -18.17
N THR A 106 0.40 0.59 -19.29
CA THR A 106 -0.27 1.45 -20.26
C THR A 106 -1.66 0.91 -20.52
N LYS A 107 -2.60 1.79 -20.94
CA LYS A 107 -3.98 1.38 -21.26
C LYS A 107 -4.09 0.31 -22.36
N SER A 108 -3.01 0.11 -23.15
CA SER A 108 -2.95 -0.83 -24.27
C SER A 108 -2.23 -2.15 -23.96
N LYS A 109 -1.63 -2.28 -22.76
CA LYS A 109 -0.94 -3.53 -22.36
C LYS A 109 -1.86 -4.46 -21.59
N ALA A 110 -1.46 -5.76 -21.60
CA ALA A 110 -2.20 -6.89 -21.06
C ALA A 110 -2.96 -6.58 -19.78
N PRO A 111 -4.17 -7.11 -19.63
CA PRO A 111 -4.98 -6.90 -18.44
C PRO A 111 -4.18 -7.28 -17.17
N ARG A 112 -4.34 -6.52 -16.12
CA ARG A 112 -3.88 -6.89 -14.77
C ARG A 112 -4.80 -7.98 -14.23
N ASP A 113 -4.68 -9.16 -14.80
CA ASP A 113 -5.46 -10.35 -14.46
C ASP A 113 -4.68 -11.30 -13.53
N ALA A 114 -5.30 -12.42 -13.21
CA ALA A 114 -4.69 -13.44 -12.35
C ALA A 114 -3.43 -14.04 -12.97
N SER A 115 -3.32 -14.15 -14.31
CA SER A 115 -2.20 -14.80 -14.99
C SER A 115 -0.87 -14.04 -14.83
N THR A 116 -0.92 -12.71 -14.72
CA THR A 116 0.26 -11.86 -14.55
C THR A 116 0.51 -11.42 -13.11
N TRP A 117 -0.43 -11.71 -12.20
CA TRP A 117 -0.38 -11.21 -10.82
C TRP A 117 0.91 -11.62 -10.10
N ARG A 118 1.24 -12.91 -10.14
CA ARG A 118 2.42 -13.45 -9.43
C ARG A 118 3.72 -12.87 -9.97
N ALA A 119 3.87 -12.78 -11.28
CA ALA A 119 5.06 -12.20 -11.92
C ALA A 119 5.25 -10.72 -11.53
N ARG A 120 4.20 -9.90 -11.59
CA ARG A 120 4.24 -8.48 -11.18
C ARG A 120 4.60 -8.32 -9.70
N LYS A 121 4.03 -9.16 -8.83
CA LYS A 121 4.36 -9.12 -7.40
C LYS A 121 5.79 -9.59 -7.13
N GLN A 122 6.29 -10.56 -7.87
CA GLN A 122 7.70 -10.97 -7.76
C GLN A 122 8.64 -9.84 -8.21
N GLU A 123 8.39 -9.19 -9.35
CA GLU A 123 9.18 -8.02 -9.77
C GLU A 123 9.16 -6.90 -8.71
N ALA A 124 8.00 -6.62 -8.12
CA ALA A 124 7.90 -5.61 -7.07
C ALA A 124 8.72 -5.99 -5.81
N ILE A 125 8.70 -7.27 -5.42
CA ILE A 125 9.51 -7.81 -4.32
C ILE A 125 11.00 -7.67 -4.64
N ASP A 126 11.42 -8.12 -5.83
CA ASP A 126 12.83 -8.09 -6.25
C ASP A 126 13.34 -6.65 -6.34
N HIS A 127 12.51 -5.74 -6.87
CA HIS A 127 12.82 -4.31 -6.88
C HIS A 127 13.02 -3.78 -5.46
N LEU A 128 12.09 -4.00 -4.54
CA LEU A 128 12.21 -3.50 -3.16
C LEU A 128 13.36 -4.14 -2.38
N ALA A 129 13.76 -5.35 -2.72
CA ALA A 129 14.91 -6.03 -2.13
C ALA A 129 16.25 -5.43 -2.61
N SER A 130 16.28 -4.77 -3.77
CA SER A 130 17.50 -4.17 -4.33
C SER A 130 18.06 -3.06 -3.43
N PRO A 131 19.37 -3.06 -3.12
CA PRO A 131 20.00 -2.02 -2.29
C PRO A 131 19.91 -0.62 -2.89
N ASP A 132 19.68 -0.50 -4.20
CA ASP A 132 19.57 0.77 -4.91
C ASP A 132 18.23 1.49 -4.69
N VAL A 133 17.23 0.81 -4.12
CA VAL A 133 15.94 1.42 -3.82
C VAL A 133 16.08 2.33 -2.59
N PRO A 134 15.81 3.63 -2.74
CA PRO A 134 16.00 4.58 -1.65
C PRO A 134 14.89 4.49 -0.60
N GLU A 135 15.24 4.84 0.64
CA GLU A 135 14.33 4.82 1.79
C GLU A 135 12.94 5.44 1.55
N PRO A 136 12.80 6.61 0.87
CA PRO A 136 11.49 7.16 0.58
C PRO A 136 10.54 6.25 -0.19
N VAL A 137 11.06 5.36 -1.02
CA VAL A 137 10.27 4.35 -1.75
C VAL A 137 9.84 3.24 -0.81
N LEU A 138 10.74 2.76 0.04
CA LEU A 138 10.44 1.75 1.06
C LEU A 138 9.35 2.24 2.01
N ARG A 139 9.45 3.50 2.48
CA ARG A 139 8.45 4.13 3.34
C ARG A 139 7.08 4.19 2.68
N VAL A 140 6.97 4.67 1.45
CA VAL A 140 5.68 4.76 0.75
C VAL A 140 5.10 3.38 0.46
N LYS A 141 5.91 2.41 0.01
CA LYS A 141 5.46 1.03 -0.22
C LYS A 141 5.08 0.31 1.08
N GLY A 142 5.81 0.59 2.17
CA GLY A 142 5.46 0.07 3.50
C GLY A 142 4.13 0.61 4.01
N ALA A 143 3.90 1.91 3.85
CA ALA A 143 2.65 2.56 4.21
C ALA A 143 1.45 2.02 3.40
N ASP A 144 1.61 1.86 2.08
CA ASP A 144 0.61 1.22 1.22
C ASP A 144 0.33 -0.22 1.65
N ALA A 145 1.37 -1.02 1.88
CA ALA A 145 1.23 -2.40 2.33
C ALA A 145 0.51 -2.50 3.68
N LEU A 146 0.85 -1.63 4.65
CA LEU A 146 0.21 -1.60 5.96
C LEU A 146 -1.26 -1.20 5.87
N ALA A 147 -1.60 -0.13 5.14
CA ALA A 147 -2.98 0.30 4.94
C ALA A 147 -3.84 -0.80 4.28
N ASN A 148 -3.30 -1.49 3.30
CA ASN A 148 -3.95 -2.61 2.64
C ASN A 148 -4.11 -3.82 3.56
N ALA A 149 -3.05 -4.20 4.31
CA ALA A 149 -3.11 -5.31 5.26
C ALA A 149 -4.14 -5.07 6.37
N ARG A 150 -4.19 -3.85 6.94
CA ARG A 150 -5.20 -3.44 7.92
C ARG A 150 -6.63 -3.59 7.38
N SER A 151 -6.84 -3.17 6.14
CA SER A 151 -8.15 -3.33 5.50
C SER A 151 -8.54 -4.80 5.33
N ILE A 152 -7.60 -5.67 4.94
CA ILE A 152 -7.84 -7.11 4.81
C ILE A 152 -8.17 -7.73 6.18
N VAL A 153 -7.41 -7.39 7.23
CA VAL A 153 -7.66 -7.87 8.59
C VAL A 153 -9.04 -7.42 9.09
N ALA A 154 -9.40 -6.16 8.89
CA ALA A 154 -10.71 -5.64 9.26
C ALA A 154 -11.85 -6.40 8.55
N ASP A 155 -11.65 -6.69 7.27
CA ASP A 155 -12.65 -7.43 6.49
C ASP A 155 -12.69 -8.93 6.85
N LEU A 156 -11.53 -9.57 7.16
CA LEU A 156 -11.49 -10.95 7.66
C LEU A 156 -12.24 -11.10 8.98
N ARG A 157 -12.09 -10.15 9.89
CA ARG A 157 -12.83 -10.12 11.16
C ARG A 157 -14.33 -10.00 10.95
N ARG A 158 -14.77 -9.27 9.92
CA ARG A 158 -16.18 -8.97 9.66
C ARG A 158 -16.88 -10.03 8.81
N THR A 159 -16.23 -10.53 7.76
CA THR A 159 -16.85 -11.37 6.73
C THR A 159 -16.15 -12.73 6.56
N GLY A 160 -15.08 -13.00 7.33
CA GLY A 160 -14.38 -14.28 7.24
C GLY A 160 -13.66 -14.51 5.91
N PRO A 161 -13.48 -15.77 5.50
CA PRO A 161 -12.64 -16.17 4.38
C PRO A 161 -13.18 -15.74 3.01
N GLU A 162 -14.43 -15.32 2.90
CA GLU A 162 -15.01 -14.78 1.67
C GLU A 162 -14.25 -13.57 1.14
N VAL A 163 -13.52 -12.88 2.03
CA VAL A 163 -12.61 -11.77 1.67
C VAL A 163 -11.67 -12.15 0.52
N TRP A 164 -11.20 -13.39 0.48
CA TRP A 164 -10.23 -13.83 -0.51
C TRP A 164 -10.79 -13.93 -1.93
N GLN A 165 -12.10 -14.09 -2.08
CA GLN A 165 -12.77 -14.21 -3.39
C GLN A 165 -12.70 -12.91 -4.21
N ARG A 166 -12.49 -11.76 -3.58
CA ARG A 166 -12.38 -10.47 -4.28
C ARG A 166 -11.01 -10.19 -4.90
N PHE A 167 -10.02 -11.01 -4.57
CA PHE A 167 -8.68 -10.88 -5.11
C PHE A 167 -8.49 -11.83 -6.30
N HIS A 168 -7.71 -11.39 -7.30
CA HIS A 168 -7.34 -12.24 -8.44
C HIS A 168 -6.47 -13.44 -8.03
N ALA A 169 -5.72 -13.28 -6.93
CA ALA A 169 -4.94 -14.35 -6.31
C ALA A 169 -5.59 -14.74 -4.98
N GLY A 170 -5.64 -16.03 -4.69
CA GLY A 170 -6.21 -16.56 -3.46
C GLY A 170 -5.40 -16.21 -2.20
N ALA A 171 -5.89 -16.68 -1.05
CA ALA A 171 -5.30 -16.40 0.26
C ALA A 171 -3.80 -16.71 0.33
N ILE A 172 -3.37 -17.86 -0.19
CA ILE A 172 -1.96 -18.32 -0.14
C ILE A 172 -1.04 -17.31 -0.82
N ASP A 173 -1.40 -16.84 -2.01
CA ASP A 173 -0.60 -15.88 -2.76
C ASP A 173 -0.59 -14.49 -2.12
N GLN A 174 -1.73 -14.05 -1.56
CA GLN A 174 -1.79 -12.79 -0.81
C GLN A 174 -0.90 -12.85 0.42
N LEU A 175 -1.00 -13.90 1.23
CA LEU A 175 -0.15 -14.09 2.42
C LEU A 175 1.34 -14.17 2.06
N TRP A 176 1.70 -14.88 1.00
CA TRP A 176 3.07 -14.91 0.49
C TRP A 176 3.57 -13.50 0.17
N TYR A 177 2.79 -12.69 -0.54
CA TYR A 177 3.19 -11.34 -0.91
C TYR A 177 3.41 -10.44 0.30
N TYR A 178 2.47 -10.42 1.26
CA TYR A 178 2.61 -9.61 2.46
C TYR A 178 3.77 -10.06 3.37
N ARG A 179 4.00 -11.37 3.49
CA ARG A 179 5.18 -11.91 4.18
C ARG A 179 6.48 -11.42 3.54
N SER A 180 6.58 -11.52 2.22
CA SER A 180 7.76 -11.10 1.49
C SER A 180 8.05 -9.61 1.69
N LEU A 181 7.02 -8.75 1.60
CA LEU A 181 7.15 -7.32 1.88
C LEU A 181 7.61 -7.07 3.32
N THR A 182 7.02 -7.76 4.29
CA THR A 182 7.37 -7.61 5.70
C THR A 182 8.84 -7.93 5.96
N VAL A 183 9.35 -9.04 5.41
CA VAL A 183 10.77 -9.43 5.55
C VAL A 183 11.70 -8.36 4.99
N ILE A 184 11.39 -7.84 3.80
CA ILE A 184 12.20 -6.80 3.15
C ILE A 184 12.18 -5.51 3.97
N LEU A 185 11.00 -5.07 4.40
CA LEU A 185 10.86 -3.81 5.13
C LEU A 185 11.50 -3.87 6.51
N LEU A 186 11.39 -4.98 7.23
CA LEU A 186 12.11 -5.17 8.50
C LEU A 186 13.64 -5.09 8.32
N ALA A 187 14.16 -5.61 7.21
CA ALA A 187 15.59 -5.59 6.94
C ALA A 187 16.09 -4.24 6.43
N ARG A 188 15.29 -3.50 5.63
CA ARG A 188 15.74 -2.33 4.89
C ARG A 188 15.19 -1.00 5.39
N HIS A 189 14.10 -1.04 6.13
CA HIS A 189 13.43 0.11 6.72
C HIS A 189 12.93 -0.25 8.12
N PRO A 190 13.82 -0.63 9.06
CA PRO A 190 13.43 -1.01 10.42
C PRO A 190 12.83 0.20 11.15
N GLY A 191 11.74 -0.02 11.90
CA GLY A 191 11.05 1.01 12.67
C GLY A 191 9.57 0.71 12.84
N THR A 192 8.84 1.67 13.39
CA THR A 192 7.43 1.51 13.77
C THR A 192 6.56 1.03 12.61
N LEU A 193 6.72 1.59 11.43
CA LEU A 193 5.96 1.20 10.24
C LEU A 193 6.12 -0.28 9.89
N SER A 194 7.35 -0.78 9.90
CA SER A 194 7.66 -2.19 9.58
C SER A 194 7.23 -3.13 10.68
N ASP A 195 7.32 -2.73 11.96
CA ASP A 195 6.85 -3.50 13.10
C ASP A 195 5.32 -3.61 13.11
N GLU A 196 4.61 -2.55 12.79
CA GLU A 196 3.16 -2.57 12.65
C GLU A 196 2.70 -3.43 11.47
N LEU A 197 3.42 -3.37 10.33
CA LEU A 197 3.15 -4.26 9.20
C LEU A 197 3.34 -5.72 9.62
N ARG A 198 4.41 -6.05 10.32
CA ARG A 198 4.67 -7.41 10.83
C ARG A 198 3.53 -7.88 11.75
N ALA A 199 3.11 -7.06 12.69
CA ALA A 199 2.02 -7.40 13.61
C ALA A 199 0.70 -7.64 12.85
N THR A 200 0.37 -6.74 11.91
CA THR A 200 -0.85 -6.84 11.09
C THR A 200 -0.84 -8.08 10.18
N VAL A 201 0.31 -8.40 9.56
CA VAL A 201 0.44 -9.59 8.70
C VAL A 201 0.36 -10.87 9.55
N THR A 202 0.96 -10.89 10.74
CA THR A 202 0.83 -12.01 11.68
C THR A 202 -0.62 -12.26 12.05
N GLU A 203 -1.38 -11.22 12.34
CA GLU A 203 -2.81 -11.34 12.61
C GLU A 203 -3.60 -11.83 11.39
N MET A 204 -3.30 -11.28 10.20
CA MET A 204 -3.89 -11.75 8.93
C MET A 204 -3.71 -13.26 8.75
N GLU A 205 -2.50 -13.78 9.05
CA GLU A 205 -2.21 -15.21 8.99
C GLU A 205 -2.97 -16.04 10.02
N GLN A 206 -3.07 -15.55 11.25
CA GLN A 206 -3.82 -16.20 12.32
C GLN A 206 -5.30 -16.33 11.96
N LEU A 207 -5.91 -15.23 11.48
CA LEU A 207 -7.30 -15.22 11.03
C LEU A 207 -7.50 -16.16 9.82
N ALA A 208 -6.58 -16.16 8.85
CA ALA A 208 -6.67 -17.06 7.71
C ALA A 208 -6.59 -18.53 8.14
N ARG A 209 -5.65 -18.91 9.01
CA ARG A 209 -5.52 -20.28 9.55
C ARG A 209 -6.77 -20.72 10.30
N TRP A 210 -7.28 -19.89 11.18
CA TRP A 210 -8.48 -20.21 11.97
C TRP A 210 -9.64 -20.63 11.06
N TRP A 211 -9.86 -19.90 9.95
CA TRP A 211 -10.92 -20.24 9.00
C TRP A 211 -10.65 -21.51 8.20
N PHE A 212 -9.38 -21.84 7.92
CA PHE A 212 -9.05 -23.09 7.23
C PHE A 212 -9.13 -24.33 8.16
N GLU A 213 -8.88 -24.16 9.46
CA GLU A 213 -8.85 -25.26 10.44
C GLU A 213 -10.20 -25.55 11.07
N VAL A 214 -10.99 -24.51 11.36
CA VAL A 214 -12.27 -24.65 12.08
C VAL A 214 -13.44 -24.97 11.12
N GLY A 215 -13.27 -24.68 9.83
CA GLY A 215 -14.35 -24.86 8.85
C GLY A 215 -15.54 -23.94 9.12
N ASP A 216 -16.41 -23.78 8.14
CA ASP A 216 -17.67 -23.02 8.27
C ASP A 216 -18.46 -23.58 9.47
N PRO A 217 -18.75 -22.82 10.54
CA PRO A 217 -19.67 -23.28 11.57
C PRO A 217 -21.02 -23.48 10.87
N GLN A 218 -21.38 -24.72 10.58
CA GLN A 218 -22.68 -25.06 10.00
C GLN A 218 -23.76 -24.33 10.80
N PRO A 219 -24.64 -23.54 10.17
CA PRO A 219 -25.76 -22.92 10.87
C PRO A 219 -26.55 -24.02 11.52
N GLY A 220 -26.61 -23.98 12.85
CA GLY A 220 -27.04 -25.00 13.77
C GLY A 220 -28.17 -25.88 13.30
N SER A 221 -27.91 -27.19 13.37
CA SER A 221 -28.94 -28.18 13.65
C SER A 221 -29.49 -27.89 15.05
N GLY A 222 -30.53 -27.10 15.10
CA GLY A 222 -31.33 -26.83 16.27
C GLY A 222 -32.78 -26.88 15.88
#